data_a93bc36393f4284d237db159d9b0b1fb
#
_entry.id   a93bc36393f4284d237db159d9b0b1fb
#
_cell.length_a   1.000
_cell.length_b   1.000
_cell.length_c   1.000
_cell.angle_alpha   90.00
_cell.angle_beta   90.00
_cell.angle_gamma   90.00
#
_symmetry.space_group_name_H-M   'P 1'
#
loop_
_entity.id
_entity.type
_entity.pdbx_description
1 polymer ?
#
loop_
_entity_poly.entity_id
_entity_poly.type
_entity_poly.pdbx_seq_one_letter_code
_entity_poly.pdbx_strand_id
1 'polypeptide(L)'
;MKKKRTKLLVFFALAGILVLFYMIGESYCEGLSGGSSLEEKNEVMCKYKYDMIVDSPNSSFWQAVYDCAQEWAQKNDAILELRGSGRESDYSKLDYMNMSIASNSDGIILQYSGEQGLEAKINEAVQKGIPVVSVM
;
A
#
# COMPACT_ATOMS: atom_id res chain seq x y z
N MET A 1 21.17 32.18 49.37
CA MET A 1 20.50 30.85 49.36
C MET A 1 19.15 30.82 48.59
N LYS A 2 18.40 31.91 48.47
CA LYS A 2 17.10 31.93 47.73
C LYS A 2 17.22 31.65 46.22
N LYS A 3 18.25 32.17 45.50
CA LYS A 3 18.45 32.02 44.07
C LYS A 3 18.66 30.55 43.58
N LYS A 4 19.27 29.69 44.40
CA LYS A 4 19.47 28.26 44.04
C LYS A 4 18.18 27.47 44.13
N ARG A 5 17.32 27.75 45.11
CA ARG A 5 16.02 27.07 45.26
C ARG A 5 15.06 27.42 44.17
N THR A 6 15.05 28.67 43.69
CA THR A 6 14.20 29.10 42.55
C THR A 6 14.60 28.43 41.25
N LYS A 7 15.89 28.27 40.97
CA LYS A 7 16.38 27.56 39.78
C LYS A 7 16.02 26.07 39.81
N LEU A 8 16.06 25.45 40.97
CA LEU A 8 15.67 24.05 41.16
C LEU A 8 14.16 23.84 40.93
N LEU A 9 13.32 24.76 41.45
CA LEU A 9 11.88 24.72 41.23
C LEU A 9 11.49 24.92 39.77
N VAL A 10 12.15 25.81 39.06
CA VAL A 10 11.93 26.02 37.60
C VAL A 10 12.34 24.79 36.82
N PHE A 11 13.43 24.11 37.20
CA PHE A 11 13.86 22.88 36.53
C PHE A 11 12.84 21.74 36.70
N PHE A 12 12.30 21.55 37.91
CA PHE A 12 11.25 20.56 38.16
C PHE A 12 9.94 20.90 37.45
N ALA A 13 9.59 22.18 37.36
CA ALA A 13 8.40 22.62 36.61
C ALA A 13 8.54 22.33 35.10
N LEU A 14 9.72 22.62 34.51
CA LEU A 14 10.02 22.31 33.11
C LEU A 14 10.03 20.81 32.84
N ALA A 15 10.60 19.99 33.72
CA ALA A 15 10.60 18.54 33.60
C ALA A 15 9.17 17.97 33.68
N GLY A 16 8.33 18.53 34.57
CA GLY A 16 6.91 18.13 34.67
C GLY A 16 6.10 18.46 33.43
N ILE A 17 6.37 19.61 32.80
CA ILE A 17 5.73 19.99 31.54
C ILE A 17 6.14 19.05 30.39
N LEU A 18 7.42 18.65 30.32
CA LEU A 18 7.90 17.70 29.32
C LEU A 18 7.25 16.32 29.48
N VAL A 19 7.10 15.84 30.70
CA VAL A 19 6.41 14.55 30.98
C VAL A 19 4.94 14.64 30.61
N LEU A 20 4.25 15.76 30.89
CA LEU A 20 2.88 16.00 30.48
C LEU A 20 2.74 16.01 28.95
N PHE A 21 3.64 16.67 28.23
CA PHE A 21 3.66 16.67 26.76
C PHE A 21 3.87 15.26 26.19
N TYR A 22 4.72 14.45 26.82
CA TYR A 22 4.93 13.06 26.42
C TYR A 22 3.66 12.21 26.61
N MET A 23 3.03 12.31 27.77
CA MET A 23 1.77 11.59 28.08
C MET A 23 0.60 12.03 27.18
N ILE A 24 0.53 13.33 26.83
CA ILE A 24 -0.50 13.85 25.92
C ILE A 24 -0.22 13.40 24.48
N GLY A 25 1.07 13.33 24.07
CA GLY A 25 1.49 12.88 22.75
C GLY A 25 1.04 11.44 22.45
N GLU A 26 1.13 10.52 23.40
CA GLU A 26 0.64 9.15 23.25
C GLU A 26 -0.89 9.10 23.12
N SER A 27 -1.62 9.92 23.90
CA SER A 27 -3.09 10.00 23.82
C SER A 27 -3.61 10.64 22.52
N TYR A 28 -2.84 11.55 21.92
CA TYR A 28 -3.22 12.17 20.64
C TYR A 28 -2.95 11.27 19.44
N CYS A 29 -1.96 10.38 19.49
CA CYS A 29 -1.74 9.38 18.45
C CYS A 29 -2.86 8.34 18.38
N GLU A 30 -3.51 7.99 19.48
CA GLU A 30 -4.65 7.08 19.49
C GLU A 30 -5.94 7.72 18.94
N GLY A 31 -6.08 9.05 19.01
CA GLY A 31 -7.27 9.78 18.55
C GLY A 31 -7.32 10.09 17.06
N LEU A 32 -6.20 9.99 16.33
CA LEU A 32 -6.11 10.25 14.89
C LEU A 32 -6.12 8.99 14.02
N SER A 33 -5.95 7.81 14.61
CA SER A 33 -6.24 6.55 13.96
C SER A 33 -7.70 6.18 14.23
N GLY A 34 -8.62 6.90 13.56
CA GLY A 34 -10.03 6.57 13.54
C GLY A 34 -10.24 5.16 13.01
N GLY A 35 -10.56 4.27 13.94
CA GLY A 35 -11.38 3.09 13.72
C GLY A 35 -10.93 2.10 12.67
N SER A 36 -10.01 1.23 13.04
CA SER A 36 -10.22 -0.21 12.83
C SER A 36 -9.50 -0.92 13.96
N SER A 37 -10.27 -1.69 14.72
CA SER A 37 -9.75 -2.69 15.63
C SER A 37 -8.54 -3.34 14.98
N LEU A 38 -7.36 -3.14 15.57
CA LEU A 38 -6.23 -4.02 15.32
C LEU A 38 -6.62 -5.39 15.89
N GLU A 39 -7.46 -6.12 15.17
CA GLU A 39 -7.27 -7.55 15.12
C GLU A 39 -5.82 -7.71 14.74
N GLU A 40 -5.08 -8.38 15.57
CA GLU A 40 -3.78 -8.96 15.32
C GLU A 40 -3.93 -9.82 14.06
N LYS A 41 -3.92 -9.13 12.90
CA LYS A 41 -3.87 -9.75 11.62
C LYS A 41 -2.47 -10.33 11.61
N ASN A 42 -2.36 -11.62 11.94
CA ASN A 42 -1.22 -12.41 11.53
C ASN A 42 -0.91 -11.92 10.13
N GLU A 43 0.20 -11.19 9.94
CA GLU A 43 0.71 -10.90 8.63
C GLU A 43 0.95 -12.26 8.00
N VAL A 44 -0.03 -12.74 7.26
CA VAL A 44 0.16 -13.85 6.35
C VAL A 44 1.18 -13.31 5.37
N MET A 45 2.46 -13.64 5.62
CA MET A 45 3.55 -13.32 4.72
C MET A 45 3.28 -14.11 3.45
N CYS A 46 2.46 -13.54 2.56
CA CYS A 46 2.24 -14.11 1.26
C CYS A 46 3.57 -14.18 0.54
N LYS A 47 3.89 -15.36 0.02
CA LYS A 47 5.16 -15.63 -0.64
C LYS A 47 5.27 -14.94 -1.99
N TYR A 48 4.13 -14.74 -2.66
CA TYR A 48 4.06 -14.17 -4.00
C TYR A 48 3.16 -12.96 -4.05
N LYS A 49 3.51 -11.98 -4.89
CA LYS A 49 2.72 -10.78 -5.14
C LYS A 49 2.44 -10.65 -6.64
N TYR A 50 1.15 -10.58 -6.99
CA TYR A 50 0.68 -10.37 -8.34
C TYR A 50 -0.09 -9.06 -8.44
N ASP A 51 0.05 -8.37 -9.57
CA ASP A 51 -0.73 -7.17 -9.88
C ASP A 51 -1.64 -7.44 -11.08
N MET A 52 -2.92 -7.06 -10.97
CA MET A 52 -3.90 -7.11 -12.05
C MET A 52 -4.27 -5.68 -12.44
N ILE A 53 -3.88 -5.28 -13.65
CA ILE A 53 -4.00 -3.91 -14.15
C ILE A 53 -5.06 -3.87 -15.25
N VAL A 54 -6.15 -3.12 -15.01
CA VAL A 54 -7.32 -3.06 -15.91
C VAL A 54 -7.80 -1.62 -16.08
N ASP A 55 -8.61 -1.34 -17.10
CA ASP A 55 -9.17 0.00 -17.35
C ASP A 55 -10.27 0.38 -16.36
N SER A 56 -11.11 -0.56 -15.99
CA SER A 56 -12.30 -0.31 -15.19
C SER A 56 -12.42 -1.31 -14.05
N PRO A 57 -11.62 -1.17 -12.98
CA PRO A 57 -11.58 -2.13 -11.87
C PRO A 57 -12.93 -2.28 -11.17
N ASN A 58 -13.77 -1.25 -11.20
CA ASN A 58 -15.10 -1.24 -10.57
C ASN A 58 -16.20 -1.85 -11.45
N SER A 59 -15.88 -2.34 -12.66
CA SER A 59 -16.88 -3.02 -13.49
C SER A 59 -17.20 -4.40 -12.92
N SER A 60 -18.46 -4.83 -13.02
CA SER A 60 -18.90 -6.15 -12.54
C SER A 60 -18.13 -7.32 -13.16
N PHE A 61 -17.71 -7.17 -14.42
CA PHE A 61 -16.90 -8.16 -15.10
C PHE A 61 -15.52 -8.31 -14.44
N TRP A 62 -14.79 -7.21 -14.26
CA TRP A 62 -13.44 -7.27 -13.68
C TRP A 62 -13.46 -7.62 -12.20
N GLN A 63 -14.51 -7.21 -11.47
CA GLN A 63 -14.70 -7.66 -10.09
C GLN A 63 -14.89 -9.18 -10.00
N ALA A 64 -15.73 -9.76 -10.84
CA ALA A 64 -15.92 -11.21 -10.85
C ALA A 64 -14.64 -11.98 -11.21
N VAL A 65 -13.87 -11.48 -12.19
CA VAL A 65 -12.57 -12.08 -12.55
C VAL A 65 -11.56 -11.96 -11.41
N TYR A 66 -11.52 -10.80 -10.76
CA TYR A 66 -10.65 -10.56 -9.62
C TYR A 66 -10.99 -11.46 -8.43
N ASP A 67 -12.28 -11.60 -8.09
CA ASP A 67 -12.73 -12.44 -6.98
C ASP A 67 -12.29 -13.90 -7.16
N CYS A 68 -12.46 -14.44 -8.36
CA CYS A 68 -11.99 -15.79 -8.69
C CYS A 68 -10.47 -15.93 -8.60
N ALA A 69 -9.74 -14.93 -9.12
CA ALA A 69 -8.29 -14.94 -9.09
C ALA A 69 -7.74 -14.76 -7.67
N GLN A 70 -8.40 -13.95 -6.85
CA GLN A 70 -8.06 -13.74 -5.45
C GLN A 70 -8.26 -14.99 -4.59
N GLU A 71 -9.35 -15.75 -4.83
CA GLU A 71 -9.55 -17.05 -4.16
C GLU A 71 -8.40 -18.03 -4.46
N TRP A 72 -7.94 -18.03 -5.72
CA TRP A 72 -6.79 -18.86 -6.09
C TRP A 72 -5.51 -18.37 -5.41
N ALA A 73 -5.27 -17.06 -5.40
CA ALA A 73 -4.09 -16.47 -4.79
C ALA A 73 -4.02 -16.82 -3.29
N GLN A 74 -5.11 -16.68 -2.56
CA GLN A 74 -5.20 -17.01 -1.13
C GLN A 74 -4.86 -18.48 -0.84
N LYS A 75 -5.26 -19.40 -1.74
CA LYS A 75 -4.96 -20.84 -1.60
C LYS A 75 -3.50 -21.20 -1.94
N ASN A 76 -2.76 -20.28 -2.54
CA ASN A 76 -1.39 -20.48 -3.02
C ASN A 76 -0.36 -19.51 -2.39
N ASP A 77 -0.63 -19.04 -1.19
CA ASP A 77 0.25 -18.11 -0.45
C ASP A 77 0.63 -16.87 -1.27
N ALA A 78 -0.31 -16.38 -2.06
CA ALA A 78 -0.12 -15.22 -2.90
C ALA A 78 -1.10 -14.09 -2.55
N ILE A 79 -0.67 -12.85 -2.79
CA ILE A 79 -1.53 -11.68 -2.77
C ILE A 79 -1.76 -11.20 -4.20
N LEU A 80 -2.99 -10.85 -4.53
CA LEU A 80 -3.36 -10.24 -5.80
C LEU A 80 -3.88 -8.84 -5.55
N GLU A 81 -3.28 -7.83 -6.17
CA GLU A 81 -3.74 -6.44 -6.11
C GLU A 81 -4.43 -6.04 -7.42
N LEU A 82 -5.68 -5.57 -7.32
CA LEU A 82 -6.42 -5.01 -8.45
C LEU A 82 -6.12 -3.52 -8.58
N ARG A 83 -5.60 -3.11 -9.72
CA ARG A 83 -5.26 -1.73 -10.07
C ARG A 83 -5.98 -1.32 -11.33
N GLY A 84 -6.38 -0.06 -11.43
CA GLY A 84 -7.07 0.38 -12.63
C GLY A 84 -7.02 1.88 -12.86
N SER A 85 -7.04 2.25 -14.13
CA SER A 85 -6.99 3.63 -14.60
C SER A 85 -8.39 4.25 -14.79
N GLY A 86 -9.38 3.84 -13.98
CA GLY A 86 -10.75 4.37 -14.05
C GLY A 86 -10.82 5.87 -13.75
N ARG A 87 -12.01 6.48 -13.97
CA ARG A 87 -12.24 7.93 -13.81
C ARG A 87 -11.86 8.52 -12.45
N GLU A 88 -11.67 7.67 -11.45
CA GLU A 88 -11.32 8.05 -10.08
C GLU A 88 -9.83 7.88 -9.77
N SER A 89 -9.04 7.39 -10.73
CA SER A 89 -7.60 7.20 -10.56
C SER A 89 -6.82 8.30 -11.27
N ASP A 90 -5.90 8.92 -10.55
CA ASP A 90 -4.92 9.86 -11.12
C ASP A 90 -3.79 9.16 -11.89
N TYR A 91 -3.77 7.82 -11.88
CA TYR A 91 -2.72 7.01 -12.48
C TYR A 91 -3.18 6.29 -13.75
N SER A 92 -2.33 6.30 -14.77
CA SER A 92 -2.50 5.54 -16.02
C SER A 92 -2.08 4.07 -15.84
N LYS A 93 -2.45 3.20 -16.79
CA LYS A 93 -1.92 1.82 -16.82
C LYS A 93 -0.39 1.79 -16.89
N LEU A 94 0.20 2.77 -17.58
CA LEU A 94 1.66 2.90 -17.65
C LEU A 94 2.29 3.18 -16.29
N ASP A 95 1.63 4.01 -15.47
CA ASP A 95 2.08 4.31 -14.11
C ASP A 95 1.97 3.07 -13.22
N TYR A 96 0.86 2.33 -13.33
CA TYR A 96 0.71 1.07 -12.60
C TYR A 96 1.72 0.01 -13.03
N MET A 97 2.04 -0.11 -14.32
CA MET A 97 3.12 -0.96 -14.80
C MET A 97 4.48 -0.57 -14.20
N ASN A 98 4.77 0.74 -14.14
CA ASN A 98 5.99 1.22 -13.49
C ASN A 98 6.04 0.87 -12.00
N MET A 99 4.91 0.99 -11.29
CA MET A 99 4.81 0.63 -9.86
C MET A 99 5.03 -0.86 -9.64
N SER A 100 4.42 -1.72 -10.47
CA SER A 100 4.57 -3.17 -10.39
C SER A 100 6.00 -3.62 -10.66
N ILE A 101 6.64 -3.02 -11.67
CA ILE A 101 8.05 -3.28 -11.98
C ILE A 101 8.97 -2.81 -10.86
N ALA A 102 8.72 -1.62 -10.29
CA ALA A 102 9.52 -1.06 -9.21
C ALA A 102 9.37 -1.84 -7.89
N SER A 103 8.19 -2.41 -7.64
CA SER A 103 7.94 -3.25 -6.46
C SER A 103 8.39 -4.69 -6.61
N ASN A 104 8.97 -5.07 -7.76
CA ASN A 104 9.36 -6.44 -8.10
C ASN A 104 8.22 -7.44 -7.90
N SER A 105 7.05 -7.15 -8.47
CA SER A 105 5.92 -8.08 -8.45
C SER A 105 6.31 -9.40 -9.11
N ASP A 106 5.81 -10.51 -8.61
CA ASP A 106 6.12 -11.85 -9.13
C ASP A 106 5.39 -12.17 -10.44
N GLY A 107 4.39 -11.35 -10.82
CA GLY A 107 3.74 -11.41 -12.11
C GLY A 107 2.69 -10.32 -12.28
N ILE A 108 2.37 -10.01 -13.53
CA ILE A 108 1.42 -8.96 -13.90
C ILE A 108 0.38 -9.52 -14.86
N ILE A 109 -0.90 -9.31 -14.53
CA ILE A 109 -2.05 -9.54 -15.43
C ILE A 109 -2.47 -8.18 -15.96
N LEU A 110 -2.40 -7.99 -17.27
CA LEU A 110 -2.60 -6.69 -17.90
C LEU A 110 -3.72 -6.72 -18.93
N GLN A 111 -4.73 -5.86 -18.77
CA GLN A 111 -5.66 -5.57 -19.84
C GLN A 111 -4.96 -4.66 -20.87
N TYR A 112 -4.64 -5.24 -22.02
CA TYR A 112 -3.96 -4.53 -23.10
C TYR A 112 -4.96 -3.99 -24.12
N SER A 113 -4.97 -2.68 -24.34
CA SER A 113 -5.86 -2.00 -25.29
C SER A 113 -5.10 -1.19 -26.34
N GLY A 114 -3.80 -1.48 -26.54
CA GLY A 114 -2.99 -0.83 -27.59
C GLY A 114 -2.46 0.55 -27.20
N GLU A 115 -2.33 0.86 -25.92
CA GLU A 115 -1.80 2.16 -25.50
C GLU A 115 -0.32 2.32 -25.83
N GLN A 116 0.01 3.54 -26.29
CA GLN A 116 1.39 3.87 -26.64
C GLN A 116 2.32 3.77 -25.43
N GLY A 117 3.44 3.09 -25.59
CA GLY A 117 4.46 2.92 -24.56
C GLY A 117 4.26 1.70 -23.66
N LEU A 118 3.08 1.08 -23.65
CA LEU A 118 2.80 -0.06 -22.82
C LEU A 118 3.61 -1.30 -23.22
N GLU A 119 3.82 -1.52 -24.53
CA GLU A 119 4.68 -2.60 -25.05
C GLU A 119 6.12 -2.50 -24.54
N ALA A 120 6.67 -1.28 -24.49
CA ALA A 120 8.01 -1.06 -23.95
C ALA A 120 8.09 -1.44 -22.47
N LYS A 121 7.03 -1.19 -21.71
CA LYS A 121 6.94 -1.56 -20.29
C LYS A 121 6.73 -3.05 -20.07
N ILE A 122 5.97 -3.70 -20.94
CA ILE A 122 5.85 -5.18 -20.95
C ILE A 122 7.23 -5.80 -21.17
N ASN A 123 7.96 -5.32 -22.17
CA ASN A 123 9.31 -5.80 -22.46
C ASN A 123 10.29 -5.55 -21.32
N GLU A 124 10.20 -4.39 -20.65
CA GLU A 124 11.00 -4.08 -19.47
C GLU A 124 10.70 -5.05 -18.31
N ALA A 125 9.43 -5.33 -18.04
CA ALA A 125 9.03 -6.27 -17.00
C ALA A 125 9.59 -7.68 -17.27
N VAL A 126 9.42 -8.17 -18.49
CA VAL A 126 9.91 -9.48 -18.93
C VAL A 126 11.44 -9.58 -18.83
N GLN A 127 12.18 -8.52 -19.23
CA GLN A 127 13.64 -8.46 -19.10
C GLN A 127 14.09 -8.52 -17.62
N LYS A 128 13.28 -8.02 -16.71
CA LYS A 128 13.51 -8.11 -15.26
C LYS A 128 13.06 -9.44 -14.65
N GLY A 129 12.55 -10.36 -15.46
CA GLY A 129 12.08 -11.67 -15.01
C GLY A 129 10.65 -11.67 -14.45
N ILE A 130 9.89 -10.58 -14.64
CA ILE A 130 8.49 -10.49 -14.23
C ILE A 130 7.60 -10.97 -15.38
N PRO A 131 6.90 -12.11 -15.27
CA PRO A 131 5.99 -12.59 -16.30
C PRO A 131 4.80 -11.65 -16.44
N VAL A 132 4.41 -11.35 -17.69
CA VAL A 132 3.25 -10.53 -18.01
C VAL A 132 2.25 -11.34 -18.83
N VAL A 133 1.02 -11.46 -18.36
CA VAL A 133 -0.10 -12.06 -19.08
C VAL A 133 -1.01 -10.96 -19.59
N SER A 134 -1.15 -10.86 -20.89
CA SER A 134 -2.05 -9.90 -21.55
C SER A 134 -3.41 -10.49 -21.78
N VAL A 135 -4.46 -9.76 -21.38
CA VAL A 135 -5.87 -10.07 -21.62
C VAL A 135 -6.45 -8.97 -22.51
N MET A 136 -7.16 -9.36 -23.55
CA MET A 136 -7.85 -8.44 -24.48
C MET A 136 -9.35 -8.48 -24.29
#